data_2c85c4f5061c44a838454d82451aaaca
#
_entry.id   2c85c4f5061c44a838454d82451aaaca
#
_cell.length_a   1.000
_cell.length_b   1.000
_cell.length_c   1.000
_cell.angle_alpha   90.00
_cell.angle_beta   90.00
_cell.angle_gamma   90.00
#
_symmetry.space_group_name_H-M   'P 1'
#
loop_
_entity.id
_entity.type
_entity.pdbx_description
1 polymer ?
#
loop_
_entity_poly.entity_id
_entity_poly.type
_entity_poly.pdbx_seq_one_letter_code
_entity_poly.pdbx_strand_id
1 'polypeptide(L)'
;VFTSPPELENVFVDENEETYALVLEFSGANFDYVTNESFAPPSLSLFFKNVIWDKGNFVKKCNQKPLYQYGISIPRNTNQKEQVKNLRLKMDFTRVPEYNIKIEPSTDNASKHSIKIIWDRDNVKKSRPKYASMTKRLPPSRVSLSFQDAKLVNVVRMLVSQDNLNLIMGEDVSGRVTVSLDDVSLETALDAILHVNNYEWFIQDNII
;
A
#
# COMPACT_ATOMS: atom_id res chain seq x y z
N VAL A 1 10.02 -17.50 -28.25
CA VAL A 1 9.02 -18.40 -27.68
C VAL A 1 7.94 -17.52 -27.11
N PHE A 2 6.75 -17.47 -27.75
CA PHE A 2 5.59 -16.78 -27.20
C PHE A 2 5.04 -17.65 -26.07
N THR A 3 5.34 -17.29 -24.83
CA THR A 3 4.70 -17.91 -23.68
C THR A 3 3.32 -17.29 -23.51
N SER A 4 2.29 -18.11 -23.36
CA SER A 4 0.94 -17.64 -23.07
C SER A 4 0.95 -16.79 -21.80
N PRO A 5 0.11 -15.71 -21.74
CA PRO A 5 -0.02 -14.93 -20.51
C PRO A 5 -0.40 -15.83 -19.34
N PRO A 6 0.11 -15.57 -18.13
CA PRO A 6 -0.27 -16.33 -16.95
C PRO A 6 -1.74 -16.07 -16.60
N GLU A 7 -2.44 -17.10 -16.14
CA GLU A 7 -3.82 -16.99 -15.66
C GLU A 7 -3.84 -17.06 -14.14
N LEU A 8 -4.47 -16.08 -13.48
CA LEU A 8 -4.73 -16.14 -12.06
C LEU A 8 -5.95 -17.02 -11.78
N GLU A 9 -5.72 -18.20 -11.24
CA GLU A 9 -6.77 -19.19 -11.01
C GLU A 9 -7.49 -18.99 -9.67
N ASN A 10 -6.71 -18.78 -8.59
CA ASN A 10 -7.24 -18.68 -7.23
C ASN A 10 -6.53 -17.62 -6.41
N VAL A 11 -7.29 -17.09 -5.44
CA VAL A 11 -6.76 -16.21 -4.36
C VAL A 11 -7.44 -16.60 -3.06
N PHE A 12 -6.65 -17.01 -2.07
CA PHE A 12 -7.16 -17.45 -0.77
C PHE A 12 -6.13 -17.20 0.34
N VAL A 13 -6.60 -17.24 1.58
CA VAL A 13 -5.72 -17.21 2.74
C VAL A 13 -5.49 -18.64 3.21
N ASP A 14 -4.23 -19.00 3.31
CA ASP A 14 -3.73 -20.23 3.92
C ASP A 14 -3.19 -19.93 5.32
N GLU A 15 -3.30 -20.89 6.24
CA GLU A 15 -2.85 -20.71 7.61
C GLU A 15 -2.20 -21.98 8.16
N ASN A 16 -1.14 -21.78 8.90
CA ASN A 16 -0.51 -22.84 9.71
C ASN A 16 -0.37 -22.36 11.17
N GLU A 17 0.31 -23.12 11.99
CA GLU A 17 0.46 -22.83 13.43
C GLU A 17 1.18 -21.50 13.69
N GLU A 18 2.12 -21.10 12.82
CA GLU A 18 3.02 -19.97 13.04
C GLU A 18 2.71 -18.77 12.14
N THR A 19 2.21 -19.01 10.92
CA THR A 19 2.06 -17.98 9.89
C THR A 19 0.70 -17.99 9.22
N TYR A 20 0.36 -16.84 8.64
CA TYR A 20 -0.67 -16.69 7.62
C TYR A 20 -0.02 -16.43 6.27
N ALA A 21 -0.64 -16.86 5.20
CA ALA A 21 -0.22 -16.53 3.85
C ALA A 21 -1.44 -16.16 2.97
N LEU A 22 -1.36 -15.05 2.25
CA LEU A 22 -2.25 -14.85 1.11
C LEU A 22 -1.60 -15.50 -0.10
N VAL A 23 -2.28 -16.47 -0.68
CA VAL A 23 -1.81 -17.30 -1.79
C VAL A 23 -2.53 -16.89 -3.06
N LEU A 24 -1.76 -16.65 -4.12
CA LEU A 24 -2.24 -16.46 -5.48
C LEU A 24 -1.71 -17.62 -6.32
N GLU A 25 -2.59 -18.38 -6.94
CA GLU A 25 -2.22 -19.50 -7.82
C GLU A 25 -2.35 -19.09 -9.29
N PHE A 26 -1.27 -19.30 -10.03
CA PHE A 26 -1.18 -18.99 -11.45
C PHE A 26 -0.91 -20.24 -12.28
N SER A 27 -1.56 -20.35 -13.43
CA SER A 27 -1.09 -21.20 -14.51
C SER A 27 -0.05 -20.41 -15.31
N GLY A 28 1.16 -20.96 -15.43
CA GLY A 28 2.29 -20.28 -16.09
C GLY A 28 3.24 -19.59 -15.10
N ALA A 29 4.45 -19.30 -15.58
CA ALA A 29 5.57 -18.87 -14.74
C ALA A 29 5.97 -17.38 -14.92
N ASN A 30 5.52 -16.74 -15.99
CA ASN A 30 5.96 -15.40 -16.37
C ASN A 30 4.93 -14.35 -15.96
N PHE A 31 5.02 -13.89 -14.73
CA PHE A 31 4.23 -12.76 -14.25
C PHE A 31 5.14 -11.68 -13.67
N ASP A 32 4.88 -10.43 -14.11
CA ASP A 32 5.50 -9.25 -13.55
C ASP A 32 4.56 -8.61 -12.55
N TYR A 33 5.09 -8.25 -11.39
CA TYR A 33 4.34 -7.49 -10.41
C TYR A 33 5.18 -6.42 -9.75
N VAL A 34 4.50 -5.38 -9.28
CA VAL A 34 5.06 -4.28 -8.49
C VAL A 34 4.28 -4.19 -7.20
N THR A 35 4.96 -3.99 -6.09
CA THR A 35 4.35 -3.79 -4.77
C THR A 35 4.25 -2.32 -4.43
N ASN A 36 3.18 -1.96 -3.73
CA ASN A 36 3.01 -0.66 -3.12
C ASN A 36 2.40 -0.82 -1.73
N GLU A 37 3.02 -0.22 -0.74
CA GLU A 37 2.53 -0.16 0.64
C GLU A 37 1.92 1.21 0.91
N SER A 38 0.83 1.23 1.68
CA SER A 38 0.22 2.43 2.23
C SER A 38 0.07 2.25 3.73
N PHE A 39 0.32 3.31 4.48
CA PHE A 39 0.21 3.30 5.94
C PHE A 39 -1.09 3.93 6.44
N ALA A 40 -1.76 4.73 5.61
CA ALA A 40 -3.02 5.37 5.94
C ALA A 40 -4.00 5.40 4.75
N PRO A 41 -4.97 4.49 4.64
CA PRO A 41 -5.17 3.30 5.50
C PRO A 41 -4.11 2.20 5.25
N PRO A 42 -3.74 1.44 6.30
CA PRO A 42 -2.71 0.42 6.17
C PRO A 42 -3.08 -0.63 5.13
N SER A 43 -2.31 -0.72 4.06
CA SER A 43 -2.57 -1.68 2.98
C SER A 43 -1.31 -2.05 2.20
N LEU A 44 -1.34 -3.24 1.61
CA LEU A 44 -0.36 -3.70 0.63
C LEU A 44 -1.08 -3.97 -0.68
N SER A 45 -0.55 -3.44 -1.78
CA SER A 45 -1.06 -3.69 -3.12
C SER A 45 0.01 -4.35 -3.98
N LEU A 46 -0.39 -5.35 -4.76
CA LEU A 46 0.41 -5.94 -5.83
C LEU A 46 -0.28 -5.64 -7.16
N PHE A 47 0.45 -5.05 -8.08
CA PHE A 47 -0.01 -4.74 -9.44
C PHE A 47 0.61 -5.72 -10.41
N PHE A 48 -0.22 -6.51 -11.07
CA PHE A 48 0.18 -7.49 -12.08
C PHE A 48 -0.12 -6.94 -13.46
N LYS A 49 0.79 -7.20 -14.41
CA LYS A 49 0.62 -6.86 -15.82
C LYS A 49 0.34 -8.11 -16.65
N ASN A 50 -0.52 -7.96 -17.65
CA ASN A 50 -0.77 -8.98 -18.66
C ASN A 50 -1.18 -10.34 -18.09
N VAL A 51 -2.13 -10.37 -17.17
CA VAL A 51 -2.67 -11.58 -16.53
C VAL A 51 -4.06 -11.87 -17.07
N ILE A 52 -4.38 -13.15 -17.33
CA ILE A 52 -5.73 -13.61 -17.62
C ILE A 52 -6.51 -13.66 -16.31
N TRP A 53 -7.70 -13.03 -16.29
CA TRP A 53 -8.61 -13.03 -15.16
C TRP A 53 -10.05 -12.83 -15.61
N ASP A 54 -10.92 -13.79 -15.34
CA ASP A 54 -12.31 -13.83 -15.78
C ASP A 54 -13.34 -13.56 -14.66
N LYS A 55 -12.93 -13.68 -13.40
CA LYS A 55 -13.85 -13.59 -12.24
C LYS A 55 -14.26 -12.16 -11.85
N GLY A 56 -13.73 -11.13 -12.54
CA GLY A 56 -14.08 -9.73 -12.26
C GLY A 56 -13.52 -9.19 -10.94
N ASN A 57 -14.05 -8.04 -10.51
CA ASN A 57 -13.63 -7.43 -9.24
C ASN A 57 -14.30 -8.15 -8.06
N PHE A 58 -13.55 -8.39 -6.99
CA PHE A 58 -14.11 -8.87 -5.74
C PHE A 58 -13.36 -8.31 -4.53
N VAL A 59 -14.05 -8.30 -3.38
CA VAL A 59 -13.46 -8.05 -2.06
C VAL A 59 -13.97 -9.12 -1.11
N LYS A 60 -13.07 -9.76 -0.38
CA LYS A 60 -13.36 -10.78 0.61
C LYS A 60 -12.88 -10.31 1.98
N LYS A 61 -13.79 -10.28 2.94
CA LYS A 61 -13.45 -10.06 4.35
C LYS A 61 -12.86 -11.34 4.94
N CYS A 62 -11.90 -11.16 5.82
CA CYS A 62 -11.24 -12.26 6.53
C CYS A 62 -10.96 -11.84 7.98
N ASN A 63 -10.54 -12.79 8.80
CA ASN A 63 -10.31 -12.54 10.23
C ASN A 63 -8.90 -12.94 10.67
N GLN A 64 -7.98 -13.02 9.72
CA GLN A 64 -6.57 -13.38 9.95
C GLN A 64 -5.76 -12.12 10.28
N LYS A 65 -6.00 -11.59 11.49
CA LYS A 65 -5.32 -10.36 11.94
C LYS A 65 -3.80 -10.41 11.75
N PRO A 66 -3.19 -9.31 11.28
CA PRO A 66 -3.75 -7.97 11.10
C PRO A 66 -4.56 -7.75 9.81
N LEU A 67 -4.60 -8.71 8.88
CA LEU A 67 -5.41 -8.65 7.67
C LEU A 67 -6.90 -8.74 8.00
N TYR A 68 -7.72 -7.83 7.45
CA TYR A 68 -9.17 -7.87 7.63
C TYR A 68 -9.95 -7.99 6.32
N GLN A 69 -9.35 -7.65 5.20
CA GLN A 69 -9.91 -7.91 3.88
C GLN A 69 -8.85 -7.92 2.79
N TYR A 70 -9.15 -8.58 1.69
CA TYR A 70 -8.37 -8.53 0.47
C TYR A 70 -9.28 -8.59 -0.76
N GLY A 71 -8.78 -8.16 -1.90
CA GLY A 71 -9.57 -8.22 -3.12
C GLY A 71 -8.76 -7.98 -4.37
N ILE A 72 -9.35 -8.37 -5.50
CA ILE A 72 -8.83 -8.10 -6.84
C ILE A 72 -9.67 -7.02 -7.49
N SER A 73 -9.01 -6.07 -8.13
CA SER A 73 -9.64 -5.05 -8.96
C SER A 73 -8.91 -4.89 -10.28
N ILE A 74 -9.69 -4.60 -11.33
CA ILE A 74 -9.19 -4.27 -12.64
C ILE A 74 -9.14 -2.75 -12.72
N PRO A 75 -7.96 -2.12 -12.92
CA PRO A 75 -7.83 -0.67 -13.08
C PRO A 75 -8.70 -0.16 -14.24
N ARG A 76 -9.30 1.02 -14.07
CA ARG A 76 -10.27 1.60 -15.04
C ARG A 76 -9.70 1.82 -16.44
N ASN A 77 -8.40 1.98 -16.57
CA ASN A 77 -7.71 2.20 -17.84
C ASN A 77 -7.41 0.92 -18.62
N THR A 78 -7.83 -0.23 -18.10
CA THR A 78 -7.65 -1.53 -18.76
C THR A 78 -8.84 -1.78 -19.69
N ASN A 79 -8.58 -2.15 -20.94
CA ASN A 79 -9.62 -2.52 -21.88
C ASN A 79 -10.35 -3.78 -21.38
N GLN A 80 -11.58 -3.63 -20.88
CA GLN A 80 -12.34 -4.72 -20.25
C GLN A 80 -12.74 -5.84 -21.21
N LYS A 81 -12.64 -5.63 -22.53
CA LYS A 81 -12.98 -6.62 -23.56
C LYS A 81 -11.84 -7.60 -23.84
N GLU A 82 -10.63 -7.32 -23.38
CA GLU A 82 -9.49 -8.20 -23.56
C GLU A 82 -9.46 -9.29 -22.46
N GLN A 83 -9.06 -10.50 -22.83
CA GLN A 83 -8.85 -11.59 -21.83
C GLN A 83 -7.68 -11.27 -20.90
N VAL A 84 -6.65 -10.62 -21.45
CA VAL A 84 -5.44 -10.22 -20.72
C VAL A 84 -5.64 -8.85 -20.09
N LYS A 85 -5.43 -8.75 -18.79
CA LYS A 85 -5.73 -7.55 -18.00
C LYS A 85 -4.57 -7.19 -17.06
N ASN A 86 -4.51 -5.93 -16.70
CA ASN A 86 -3.74 -5.53 -15.53
C ASN A 86 -4.62 -5.72 -14.29
N LEU A 87 -4.08 -6.32 -13.25
CA LEU A 87 -4.80 -6.58 -12.00
C LEU A 87 -4.16 -5.85 -10.83
N ARG A 88 -4.97 -5.44 -9.89
CA ARG A 88 -4.53 -4.98 -8.58
C ARG A 88 -5.08 -5.92 -7.52
N LEU A 89 -4.20 -6.66 -6.86
CA LEU A 89 -4.50 -7.25 -5.56
C LEU A 89 -4.33 -6.15 -4.49
N LYS A 90 -5.30 -5.99 -3.61
CA LYS A 90 -5.19 -5.13 -2.43
C LYS A 90 -5.46 -5.94 -1.18
N MET A 91 -4.59 -5.78 -0.20
CA MET A 91 -4.72 -6.34 1.15
C MET A 91 -4.85 -5.17 2.12
N ASP A 92 -5.94 -5.13 2.88
CA ASP A 92 -6.19 -4.09 3.88
C ASP A 92 -5.93 -4.64 5.28
N PHE A 93 -5.13 -3.92 6.05
CA PHE A 93 -4.67 -4.33 7.36
C PHE A 93 -5.13 -3.36 8.45
N THR A 94 -5.20 -3.83 9.68
CA THR A 94 -5.24 -2.92 10.84
C THR A 94 -3.89 -2.24 11.06
N ARG A 95 -2.81 -2.88 10.63
CA ARG A 95 -1.44 -2.40 10.52
C ARG A 95 -0.70 -3.33 9.56
N VAL A 96 0.05 -2.79 8.60
CA VAL A 96 0.87 -3.63 7.69
C VAL A 96 1.89 -4.42 8.53
N PRO A 97 1.86 -5.77 8.52
CA PRO A 97 2.83 -6.59 9.23
C PRO A 97 4.17 -6.64 8.50
N GLU A 98 5.20 -7.13 9.17
CA GLU A 98 6.36 -7.64 8.43
C GLU A 98 5.92 -8.84 7.60
N TYR A 99 6.25 -8.83 6.31
CA TYR A 99 5.86 -9.89 5.39
C TYR A 99 7.03 -10.30 4.51
N ASN A 100 6.91 -11.50 3.95
CA ASN A 100 7.82 -12.00 2.93
C ASN A 100 6.99 -12.46 1.71
N ILE A 101 7.47 -12.13 0.51
CA ILE A 101 6.84 -12.62 -0.73
C ILE A 101 7.71 -13.73 -1.29
N LYS A 102 7.12 -14.93 -1.43
CA LYS A 102 7.75 -16.09 -2.05
C LYS A 102 7.03 -16.49 -3.31
N ILE A 103 7.79 -16.88 -4.31
CA ILE A 103 7.28 -17.48 -5.53
C ILE A 103 7.74 -18.94 -5.53
N GLU A 104 6.78 -19.84 -5.58
CA GLU A 104 7.05 -21.29 -5.52
C GLU A 104 6.35 -21.99 -6.70
N PRO A 105 7.02 -22.95 -7.35
CA PRO A 105 6.31 -23.85 -8.27
C PRO A 105 5.27 -24.65 -7.50
N SER A 106 4.15 -24.97 -8.12
CA SER A 106 3.16 -25.85 -7.51
C SER A 106 3.73 -27.27 -7.41
N THR A 107 3.46 -27.92 -6.28
CA THR A 107 3.88 -29.32 -6.04
C THR A 107 3.20 -30.31 -6.98
N ASP A 108 2.00 -29.98 -7.45
CA ASP A 108 1.16 -30.88 -8.23
C ASP A 108 1.32 -30.71 -9.75
N ASN A 109 1.86 -29.59 -10.20
CA ASN A 109 2.04 -29.30 -11.62
C ASN A 109 3.16 -28.29 -11.85
N ALA A 110 4.23 -28.68 -12.52
CA ALA A 110 5.39 -27.83 -12.84
C ALA A 110 5.05 -26.58 -13.70
N SER A 111 3.86 -26.57 -14.33
CA SER A 111 3.36 -25.43 -15.10
C SER A 111 2.60 -24.40 -14.24
N LYS A 112 2.36 -24.71 -12.98
CA LYS A 112 1.66 -23.81 -12.03
C LYS A 112 2.63 -23.22 -11.03
N HIS A 113 2.40 -21.96 -10.68
CA HIS A 113 3.20 -21.24 -9.70
C HIS A 113 2.29 -20.54 -8.71
N SER A 114 2.77 -20.39 -7.49
CA SER A 114 2.08 -19.61 -6.46
C SER A 114 2.94 -18.45 -6.00
N ILE A 115 2.29 -17.30 -5.79
CA ILE A 115 2.85 -16.19 -5.02
C ILE A 115 2.24 -16.28 -3.64
N LYS A 116 3.09 -16.36 -2.62
CA LYS A 116 2.69 -16.37 -1.22
C LYS A 116 3.17 -15.10 -0.53
N ILE A 117 2.26 -14.29 -0.03
CA ILE A 117 2.56 -13.17 0.86
C ILE A 117 2.37 -13.70 2.28
N ILE A 118 3.48 -13.89 3.00
CA ILE A 118 3.54 -14.61 4.28
C ILE A 118 3.83 -13.62 5.40
N TRP A 119 3.07 -13.70 6.49
CA TRP A 119 3.31 -12.93 7.73
C TRP A 119 3.05 -13.80 8.96
N ASP A 120 3.73 -13.48 10.07
CA ASP A 120 3.61 -14.23 11.31
C ASP A 120 2.28 -13.96 12.02
N ARG A 121 1.71 -14.98 12.65
CA ARG A 121 0.48 -14.87 13.47
C ARG A 121 0.64 -13.94 14.65
N ASP A 122 1.79 -13.94 15.29
CA ASP A 122 2.06 -13.23 16.55
C ASP A 122 2.77 -11.88 16.38
N ASN A 123 3.10 -11.46 15.17
CA ASN A 123 3.94 -10.29 14.90
C ASN A 123 3.23 -8.93 15.04
N VAL A 124 2.05 -8.91 15.64
CA VAL A 124 1.38 -7.66 16.05
C VAL A 124 2.22 -6.86 17.07
N LYS A 125 3.15 -7.52 17.78
CA LYS A 125 3.97 -6.88 18.82
C LYS A 125 5.37 -6.45 18.38
N LYS A 126 5.90 -6.93 17.26
CA LYS A 126 7.30 -6.69 16.84
C LYS A 126 7.49 -5.84 15.59
N SER A 127 6.53 -5.71 14.72
CA SER A 127 6.72 -4.93 13.51
C SER A 127 6.54 -3.44 13.80
N ARG A 128 7.65 -2.78 14.12
CA ARG A 128 7.76 -1.37 13.76
C ARG A 128 7.87 -1.33 12.23
N PRO A 129 7.18 -0.42 11.53
CA PRO A 129 7.35 -0.28 10.08
C PRO A 129 8.85 -0.19 9.77
N LYS A 130 9.28 -0.81 8.66
CA LYS A 130 10.69 -0.74 8.19
C LYS A 130 11.19 0.72 8.09
N TYR A 131 10.27 1.66 7.94
CA TYR A 131 10.52 3.11 7.96
C TYR A 131 10.53 3.72 9.37
N ALA A 132 10.03 3.03 10.41
CA ALA A 132 10.11 3.54 11.79
C ALA A 132 11.54 3.51 12.37
N SER A 133 12.45 2.77 11.76
CA SER A 133 13.88 2.82 12.09
C SER A 133 14.64 3.95 11.38
N MET A 134 14.01 4.61 10.42
CA MET A 134 14.55 5.80 9.73
C MET A 134 14.00 7.12 10.26
N THR A 135 13.07 7.08 11.19
CA THR A 135 12.48 8.30 11.74
C THR A 135 13.46 9.00 12.68
N LYS A 136 14.26 9.93 12.16
CA LYS A 136 14.45 11.14 12.91
C LYS A 136 13.05 11.71 13.10
N ARG A 137 12.63 11.82 14.36
CA ARG A 137 11.36 12.47 14.70
C ARG A 137 11.43 13.89 14.18
N LEU A 138 10.32 14.38 13.64
CA LEU A 138 10.18 15.81 13.37
C LEU A 138 10.58 16.60 14.62
N PRO A 139 11.13 17.80 14.45
CA PRO A 139 11.35 18.71 15.57
C PRO A 139 10.08 18.82 16.41
N PRO A 140 10.17 18.95 17.74
CA PRO A 140 9.01 19.05 18.62
C PRO A 140 8.35 20.43 18.53
N SER A 141 8.27 20.99 17.33
CA SER A 141 7.66 22.27 17.05
C SER A 141 6.14 22.17 17.07
N ARG A 142 5.53 23.25 17.52
CA ARG A 142 4.09 23.40 17.55
C ARG A 142 3.68 24.48 16.55
N VAL A 143 2.58 24.25 15.88
CA VAL A 143 2.10 25.10 14.81
C VAL A 143 0.65 25.54 15.08
N SER A 144 0.40 26.81 14.83
CA SER A 144 -0.95 27.38 14.78
C SER A 144 -1.14 27.97 13.39
N LEU A 145 -2.19 27.57 12.69
CA LEU A 145 -2.48 28.06 11.34
C LEU A 145 -3.98 28.01 11.04
N SER A 146 -4.41 28.93 10.19
CA SER A 146 -5.77 28.96 9.69
C SER A 146 -5.74 29.29 8.20
N PHE A 147 -6.28 28.40 7.39
CA PHE A 147 -6.41 28.57 5.95
C PHE A 147 -7.82 28.27 5.50
N GLN A 148 -8.29 29.04 4.55
CA GLN A 148 -9.57 28.79 3.87
C GLN A 148 -9.29 28.62 2.38
N ASP A 149 -9.73 27.48 1.82
CA ASP A 149 -9.63 27.19 0.40
C ASP A 149 -8.22 27.38 -0.18
N ALA A 150 -7.19 26.99 0.58
CA ALA A 150 -5.79 27.13 0.18
C ALA A 150 -5.32 25.92 -0.64
N LYS A 151 -4.37 26.13 -1.55
CA LYS A 151 -3.73 25.02 -2.28
C LYS A 151 -2.93 24.16 -1.29
N LEU A 152 -3.18 22.86 -1.29
CA LEU A 152 -2.50 21.90 -0.41
C LEU A 152 -0.97 22.04 -0.43
N VAL A 153 -0.39 22.12 -1.64
CA VAL A 153 1.06 22.30 -1.85
C VAL A 153 1.63 23.51 -1.10
N ASN A 154 0.90 24.63 -1.09
CA ASN A 154 1.36 25.85 -0.43
C ASN A 154 1.31 25.71 1.11
N VAL A 155 0.26 25.06 1.62
CA VAL A 155 0.10 24.83 3.07
C VAL A 155 1.19 23.90 3.60
N VAL A 156 1.43 22.78 2.90
CA VAL A 156 2.49 21.83 3.26
C VAL A 156 3.87 22.49 3.20
N ARG A 157 4.16 23.23 2.11
CA ARG A 157 5.43 23.96 1.97
C ARG A 157 5.66 24.93 3.11
N MET A 158 4.63 25.65 3.53
CA MET A 158 4.74 26.62 4.63
C MET A 158 4.99 25.90 5.96
N LEU A 159 4.28 24.81 6.24
CA LEU A 159 4.49 24.01 7.46
C LEU A 159 5.93 23.51 7.56
N VAL A 160 6.44 22.93 6.48
CA VAL A 160 7.77 22.31 6.43
C VAL A 160 8.87 23.37 6.55
N SER A 161 8.66 24.58 5.98
CA SER A 161 9.65 25.66 6.00
C SER A 161 9.87 26.28 7.38
N GLN A 162 8.92 26.14 8.32
CA GLN A 162 9.06 26.69 9.68
C GLN A 162 10.20 26.03 10.47
N ASP A 163 10.48 24.76 10.18
CA ASP A 163 11.52 23.98 10.88
C ASP A 163 12.76 23.72 10.02
N ASN A 164 12.97 24.47 8.96
CA ASN A 164 14.07 24.31 8.01
C ASN A 164 14.18 22.88 7.44
N LEU A 165 13.04 22.23 7.26
CA LEU A 165 12.98 20.95 6.62
C LEU A 165 12.92 21.12 5.09
N ASN A 166 13.49 20.18 4.37
CA ASN A 166 13.39 20.12 2.91
C ASN A 166 12.13 19.36 2.52
N LEU A 167 11.54 19.72 1.39
CA LEU A 167 10.30 19.13 0.92
C LEU A 167 10.47 18.60 -0.50
N ILE A 168 10.13 17.31 -0.68
CA ILE A 168 9.99 16.67 -2.00
C ILE A 168 8.54 16.27 -2.18
N MET A 169 7.93 16.67 -3.28
CA MET A 169 6.56 16.31 -3.64
C MET A 169 6.51 15.82 -5.08
N GLY A 170 5.66 14.83 -5.34
CA GLY A 170 5.33 14.42 -6.71
C GLY A 170 4.61 15.51 -7.50
N GLU A 171 4.73 15.50 -8.82
CA GLU A 171 4.06 16.47 -9.70
C GLU A 171 2.53 16.36 -9.68
N ASP A 172 2.02 15.21 -9.28
CA ASP A 172 0.59 14.88 -9.17
C ASP A 172 -0.05 15.38 -7.86
N VAL A 173 0.75 15.90 -6.91
CA VAL A 173 0.21 16.42 -5.65
C VAL A 173 -0.62 17.68 -5.91
N SER A 174 -1.91 17.55 -5.66
CA SER A 174 -2.91 18.59 -5.89
C SER A 174 -3.99 18.55 -4.82
N GLY A 175 -4.80 19.57 -4.75
CA GLY A 175 -5.93 19.65 -3.84
C GLY A 175 -6.03 21.01 -3.16
N ARG A 176 -7.12 21.19 -2.41
CA ARG A 176 -7.40 22.39 -1.63
C ARG A 176 -7.78 21.97 -0.21
N VAL A 177 -7.43 22.81 0.74
CA VAL A 177 -7.68 22.53 2.16
C VAL A 177 -8.22 23.77 2.86
N THR A 178 -9.23 23.54 3.68
CA THR A 178 -9.68 24.49 4.70
C THR A 178 -9.33 23.88 6.05
N VAL A 179 -8.49 24.53 6.81
CA VAL A 179 -7.94 24.02 8.06
C VAL A 179 -7.76 25.15 9.08
N SER A 180 -8.08 24.85 10.32
CA SER A 180 -7.78 25.69 11.47
C SER A 180 -7.18 24.80 12.55
N LEU A 181 -5.92 25.02 12.86
CA LEU A 181 -5.16 24.30 13.89
C LEU A 181 -4.60 25.29 14.87
N ASP A 182 -4.63 24.95 16.13
CA ASP A 182 -4.07 25.77 17.20
C ASP A 182 -3.23 24.91 18.13
N ASP A 183 -1.98 25.30 18.30
CA ASP A 183 -1.00 24.67 19.18
C ASP A 183 -0.88 23.14 19.01
N VAL A 184 -0.81 22.64 17.77
CA VAL A 184 -0.63 21.23 17.45
C VAL A 184 0.82 20.93 17.04
N SER A 185 1.27 19.68 17.19
CA SER A 185 2.59 19.31 16.68
C SER A 185 2.65 19.35 15.14
N LEU A 186 3.82 19.65 14.57
CA LEU A 186 4.02 19.64 13.12
C LEU A 186 3.62 18.27 12.52
N GLU A 187 3.96 17.18 13.19
CA GLU A 187 3.58 15.81 12.80
C GLU A 187 2.06 15.67 12.71
N THR A 188 1.33 16.07 13.75
CA THR A 188 -0.14 16.01 13.77
C THR A 188 -0.76 16.90 12.69
N ALA A 189 -0.18 18.07 12.43
CA ALA A 189 -0.65 18.97 11.38
C ALA A 189 -0.48 18.37 9.99
N LEU A 190 0.69 17.79 9.70
CA LEU A 190 0.96 17.11 8.43
C LEU A 190 0.03 15.91 8.24
N ASP A 191 -0.11 15.06 9.26
CA ASP A 191 -1.01 13.92 9.23
C ASP A 191 -2.44 14.33 8.90
N ALA A 192 -2.99 15.31 9.62
CA ALA A 192 -4.36 15.75 9.43
C ALA A 192 -4.59 16.34 8.03
N ILE A 193 -3.69 17.20 7.55
CA ILE A 193 -3.84 17.91 6.27
C ILE A 193 -3.65 16.97 5.09
N LEU A 194 -2.65 16.09 5.14
CA LEU A 194 -2.34 15.18 4.04
C LEU A 194 -3.33 14.03 3.98
N HIS A 195 -3.70 13.46 5.12
CA HIS A 195 -4.66 12.36 5.18
C HIS A 195 -6.04 12.72 4.60
N VAL A 196 -6.58 13.91 4.89
CA VAL A 196 -7.85 14.38 4.33
C VAL A 196 -7.81 14.47 2.79
N ASN A 197 -6.62 14.70 2.23
CA ASN A 197 -6.40 14.77 0.78
C ASN A 197 -5.90 13.43 0.18
N ASN A 198 -5.90 12.33 0.95
CA ASN A 198 -5.41 11.00 0.56
C ASN A 198 -3.93 10.96 0.20
N TYR A 199 -3.12 11.78 0.83
CA TYR A 199 -1.66 11.75 0.73
C TYR A 199 -1.05 11.24 2.03
N GLU A 200 0.16 10.71 1.90
CA GLU A 200 1.02 10.27 3.00
C GLU A 200 2.35 11.01 2.92
N TRP A 201 3.06 11.05 4.02
CA TRP A 201 4.38 11.63 4.11
C TRP A 201 5.32 10.74 4.90
N PHE A 202 6.59 10.90 4.65
CA PHE A 202 7.65 10.29 5.46
C PHE A 202 8.80 11.27 5.60
N ILE A 203 9.64 11.07 6.61
CA ILE A 203 10.83 11.87 6.82
C ILE A 203 12.08 11.00 6.72
N GLN A 204 13.05 11.47 5.96
CA GLN A 204 14.37 10.90 5.91
C GLN A 204 15.39 12.03 6.13
N ASP A 205 16.18 11.94 7.20
CA ASP A 205 17.07 13.00 7.67
C ASP A 205 16.30 14.30 7.95
N ASN A 206 16.36 15.28 7.06
CA ASN A 206 15.62 16.54 7.13
C ASN A 206 14.75 16.78 5.87
N ILE A 207 14.41 15.72 5.16
CA ILE A 207 13.59 15.75 3.94
C ILE A 207 12.25 15.08 4.24
N ILE A 208 11.16 15.75 3.92
CA ILE A 208 9.78 15.24 3.95
C ILE A 208 9.32 14.99 2.52
#